data_1486f31ddaf14bbce31f19bbf65135b3
#
_entry.id   1486f31ddaf14bbce31f19bbf65135b3
#
_cell.length_a   1.000
_cell.length_b   1.000
_cell.length_c   1.000
_cell.angle_alpha   90.00
_cell.angle_beta   90.00
_cell.angle_gamma   90.00
#
_symmetry.space_group_name_H-M   'P 1'
#
loop_
_entity.id
_entity.type
_entity.pdbx_description
1 polymer ?
#
loop_
_entity_poly.entity_id
_entity_poly.type
_entity_poly.pdbx_seq_one_letter_code
_entity_poly.pdbx_strand_id
1 'polypeptide(L)'
;PGKVVGHIGKEVSEKSGLPVGTPICMGAHDQNCCTFGAGAVDDGTAVLVMGTFGSCFVVSDKSIRDPKERLVVKGNHGCGNFTIEAFSNTAASSYRWYRDTFCDYEKLMAKEQGEDPYDLINKQIATSPIGANGITFLSFLQGAGGARINGKARGTFVGMTLGTRKADMARAVMEGICYEMYDIIRAEEDSGIKIDKIRLAGGAAKSPLWCQMMADIFKHPIQILENGEAGCLGA
;
A
#
# COMPACT_ATOMS: atom_id res chain seq x y z
N PRO A 1 8.89 -15.30 -15.24
CA PRO A 1 9.83 -15.28 -14.12
C PRO A 1 10.59 -16.62 -14.00
N GLY A 2 11.80 -16.61 -13.41
CA GLY A 2 12.62 -17.80 -13.17
C GLY A 2 13.31 -18.44 -14.38
N LYS A 3 13.03 -17.98 -15.61
CA LYS A 3 13.70 -18.51 -16.79
C LYS A 3 15.15 -18.01 -16.85
N VAL A 4 16.12 -18.92 -16.95
CA VAL A 4 17.52 -18.56 -17.18
C VAL A 4 17.64 -17.94 -18.56
N VAL A 5 18.18 -16.72 -18.64
CA VAL A 5 18.37 -15.93 -19.87
C VAL A 5 19.82 -15.70 -20.19
N GLY A 6 20.74 -16.07 -19.31
CA GLY A 6 22.18 -15.96 -19.51
C GLY A 6 22.95 -16.44 -18.29
N HIS A 7 24.26 -16.23 -18.31
CA HIS A 7 25.16 -16.54 -17.20
C HIS A 7 26.18 -15.41 -17.03
N ILE A 8 26.68 -15.22 -15.82
CA ILE A 8 27.72 -14.25 -15.50
C ILE A 8 28.99 -14.59 -16.27
N GLY A 9 29.43 -13.67 -17.12
CA GLY A 9 30.69 -13.77 -17.82
C GLY A 9 31.87 -13.24 -16.97
N LYS A 10 33.10 -13.43 -17.50
CA LYS A 10 34.35 -13.10 -16.79
C LYS A 10 34.41 -11.62 -16.38
N GLU A 11 34.08 -10.71 -17.29
CA GLU A 11 34.12 -9.25 -17.02
C GLU A 11 33.19 -8.83 -15.89
N VAL A 12 31.95 -9.35 -15.86
CA VAL A 12 30.98 -9.05 -14.79
C VAL A 12 31.41 -9.70 -13.49
N SER A 13 31.95 -10.92 -13.53
CA SER A 13 32.49 -11.60 -12.36
C SER A 13 33.61 -10.80 -11.69
N GLU A 14 34.56 -10.25 -12.46
CA GLU A 14 35.66 -9.42 -11.96
C GLU A 14 35.15 -8.14 -11.27
N LYS A 15 34.07 -7.53 -11.78
CA LYS A 15 33.49 -6.29 -11.24
C LYS A 15 32.55 -6.51 -10.06
N SER A 16 31.81 -7.64 -10.04
CA SER A 16 30.76 -7.91 -9.06
C SER A 16 31.16 -8.85 -7.94
N GLY A 17 32.23 -9.62 -8.13
CA GLY A 17 32.62 -10.71 -7.23
C GLY A 17 31.75 -11.98 -7.35
N LEU A 18 30.76 -12.01 -8.22
CA LEU A 18 29.95 -13.20 -8.47
C LEU A 18 30.71 -14.22 -9.30
N PRO A 19 30.61 -15.55 -9.02
CA PRO A 19 31.30 -16.58 -9.80
C PRO A 19 30.89 -16.55 -11.29
N VAL A 20 31.88 -16.81 -12.18
CA VAL A 20 31.60 -17.04 -13.59
C VAL A 20 30.64 -18.21 -13.75
N GLY A 21 29.65 -18.09 -14.60
CA GLY A 21 28.65 -19.15 -14.82
C GLY A 21 27.44 -19.07 -13.88
N THR A 22 27.40 -18.14 -12.93
CA THR A 22 26.19 -17.90 -12.14
C THR A 22 25.01 -17.60 -13.06
N PRO A 23 23.86 -18.30 -12.94
CA PRO A 23 22.73 -18.12 -13.83
C PRO A 23 22.09 -16.74 -13.62
N ILE A 24 21.75 -16.08 -14.71
CA ILE A 24 20.95 -14.85 -14.74
C ILE A 24 19.54 -15.27 -15.10
N CYS A 25 18.60 -15.03 -14.19
CA CYS A 25 17.20 -15.37 -14.37
C CYS A 25 16.38 -14.14 -14.74
N MET A 26 15.33 -14.35 -15.54
CA MET A 26 14.33 -13.32 -15.78
C MET A 26 13.53 -13.10 -14.49
N GLY A 27 13.54 -11.87 -13.98
CA GLY A 27 12.72 -11.45 -12.86
C GLY A 27 11.27 -11.19 -13.24
N ALA A 28 10.52 -10.59 -12.33
CA ALA A 28 9.18 -10.11 -12.53
C ALA A 28 9.10 -8.60 -12.21
N HIS A 29 7.93 -7.99 -12.44
CA HIS A 29 7.66 -6.65 -11.96
C HIS A 29 7.76 -6.64 -10.42
N ASP A 30 8.37 -5.60 -9.83
CA ASP A 30 8.65 -5.49 -8.39
C ASP A 30 7.42 -5.75 -7.50
N GLN A 31 6.26 -5.24 -7.92
CA GLN A 31 5.01 -5.48 -7.21
C GLN A 31 4.54 -6.94 -7.29
N ASN A 32 4.79 -7.64 -8.40
CA ASN A 32 4.52 -9.07 -8.50
C ASN A 32 5.46 -9.86 -7.57
N CYS A 33 6.74 -9.45 -7.51
CA CYS A 33 7.68 -10.03 -6.55
C CYS A 33 7.19 -9.80 -5.11
N CYS A 34 6.73 -8.57 -4.79
CA CYS A 34 6.17 -8.26 -3.47
C CYS A 34 4.95 -9.14 -3.15
N THR A 35 4.05 -9.32 -4.10
CA THR A 35 2.85 -10.15 -3.94
C THR A 35 3.22 -11.61 -3.72
N PHE A 36 4.16 -12.13 -4.51
CA PHE A 36 4.66 -13.51 -4.38
C PHE A 36 5.40 -13.72 -3.06
N GLY A 37 6.33 -12.81 -2.72
CA GLY A 37 7.08 -12.86 -1.45
C GLY A 37 6.22 -12.67 -0.21
N ALA A 38 5.07 -12.01 -0.35
CA ALA A 38 4.02 -11.97 0.68
C ALA A 38 3.28 -13.32 0.80
N GLY A 39 3.62 -14.32 0.00
CA GLY A 39 3.02 -15.65 -0.02
C GLY A 39 1.62 -15.66 -0.63
N ALA A 40 1.24 -14.67 -1.42
CA ALA A 40 -0.03 -14.66 -2.14
C ALA A 40 0.11 -15.53 -3.40
N VAL A 41 -0.16 -16.80 -3.25
CA VAL A 41 -0.07 -17.83 -4.31
C VAL A 41 -1.42 -18.49 -4.58
N ASP A 42 -2.38 -18.29 -3.69
CA ASP A 42 -3.71 -18.88 -3.77
C ASP A 42 -4.73 -17.85 -4.26
N ASP A 43 -5.74 -18.31 -4.97
CA ASP A 43 -6.92 -17.53 -5.35
C ASP A 43 -7.57 -16.87 -4.13
N GLY A 44 -8.01 -15.63 -4.26
CA GLY A 44 -8.60 -14.86 -3.17
C GLY A 44 -7.63 -14.28 -2.13
N THR A 45 -6.31 -14.46 -2.31
CA THR A 45 -5.32 -13.78 -1.45
C THR A 45 -5.00 -12.40 -2.02
N ALA A 46 -5.32 -11.36 -1.25
CA ALA A 46 -4.96 -9.98 -1.55
C ALA A 46 -3.66 -9.58 -0.84
N VAL A 47 -2.84 -8.76 -1.50
CA VAL A 47 -1.71 -8.05 -0.89
C VAL A 47 -1.93 -6.57 -1.02
N LEU A 48 -2.03 -5.90 0.12
CA LEU A 48 -2.11 -4.45 0.21
C LEU A 48 -0.71 -3.90 0.44
N VAL A 49 -0.21 -3.16 -0.53
CA VAL A 49 1.10 -2.49 -0.44
C VAL A 49 0.87 -1.03 -0.10
N MET A 50 1.23 -0.63 1.13
CA MET A 50 1.06 0.73 1.64
C MET A 50 2.41 1.44 1.72
N GLY A 51 2.86 1.93 0.57
CA GLY A 51 4.06 2.73 0.39
C GLY A 51 3.75 4.16 -0.04
N THR A 52 4.62 4.78 -0.84
CA THR A 52 4.38 6.10 -1.45
C THR A 52 3.05 6.07 -2.23
N PHE A 53 2.88 5.08 -3.07
CA PHE A 53 1.61 4.67 -3.67
C PHE A 53 0.93 3.63 -2.79
N GLY A 54 -0.39 3.47 -2.95
CA GLY A 54 -1.13 2.35 -2.40
C GLY A 54 -1.60 1.44 -3.53
N SER A 55 -1.43 0.14 -3.37
CA SER A 55 -1.93 -0.82 -4.35
C SER A 55 -2.55 -2.02 -3.64
N CYS A 56 -3.65 -2.52 -4.19
CA CYS A 56 -4.19 -3.81 -3.83
C CYS A 56 -3.95 -4.77 -4.99
N PHE A 57 -3.37 -5.92 -4.69
CA PHE A 57 -3.11 -6.99 -5.65
C PHE A 57 -3.86 -8.22 -5.20
N VAL A 58 -4.73 -8.75 -6.03
CA VAL A 58 -5.43 -10.00 -5.75
C VAL A 58 -4.96 -11.06 -6.72
N VAL A 59 -4.57 -12.23 -6.19
CA VAL A 59 -4.24 -13.39 -7.01
C VAL A 59 -5.56 -14.07 -7.41
N SER A 60 -5.67 -14.42 -8.69
CA SER A 60 -6.83 -15.12 -9.24
C SER A 60 -6.40 -16.20 -10.22
N ASP A 61 -7.10 -17.33 -10.21
CA ASP A 61 -6.94 -18.41 -11.19
C ASP A 61 -7.52 -18.05 -12.56
N LYS A 62 -8.29 -16.95 -12.64
CA LYS A 62 -8.97 -16.48 -13.84
C LYS A 62 -8.58 -15.05 -14.19
N SER A 63 -8.53 -14.76 -15.49
CA SER A 63 -8.45 -13.40 -15.99
C SER A 63 -9.83 -12.73 -15.87
N ILE A 64 -9.97 -11.81 -14.93
CA ILE A 64 -11.21 -11.07 -14.69
C ILE A 64 -11.03 -9.66 -15.23
N ARG A 65 -11.89 -9.26 -16.15
CA ARG A 65 -11.93 -7.91 -16.71
C ARG A 65 -13.05 -7.11 -16.04
N ASP A 66 -12.68 -5.99 -15.42
CA ASP A 66 -13.69 -5.04 -14.91
C ASP A 66 -14.36 -4.28 -16.07
N PRO A 67 -15.70 -4.35 -16.20
CA PRO A 67 -16.41 -3.61 -17.25
C PRO A 67 -16.27 -2.09 -17.15
N LYS A 68 -15.91 -1.57 -15.99
CA LYS A 68 -15.68 -0.13 -15.74
C LYS A 68 -14.20 0.27 -15.93
N GLU A 69 -13.35 -0.66 -16.35
CA GLU A 69 -11.92 -0.45 -16.62
C GLU A 69 -11.13 0.17 -15.45
N ARG A 70 -11.50 -0.16 -14.21
CA ARG A 70 -10.85 0.33 -12.99
C ARG A 70 -9.65 -0.51 -12.58
N LEU A 71 -9.53 -1.73 -13.12
CA LEU A 71 -8.57 -2.75 -12.70
C LEU A 71 -7.57 -3.05 -13.81
N VAL A 72 -6.35 -3.36 -13.41
CA VAL A 72 -5.29 -3.84 -14.30
C VAL A 72 -5.09 -5.33 -14.08
N VAL A 73 -5.17 -6.12 -15.14
CA VAL A 73 -4.96 -7.56 -15.10
C VAL A 73 -3.58 -7.89 -15.65
N LYS A 74 -2.75 -8.54 -14.85
CA LYS A 74 -1.42 -9.00 -15.23
C LYS A 74 -1.40 -10.53 -15.25
N GLY A 75 -0.97 -11.13 -16.35
CA GLY A 75 -0.78 -12.57 -16.44
C GLY A 75 0.51 -13.04 -15.80
N ASN A 76 0.56 -14.35 -15.51
CA ASN A 76 1.75 -15.05 -15.05
C ASN A 76 2.37 -14.52 -13.76
N HIS A 77 1.68 -14.71 -12.67
CA HIS A 77 2.14 -14.37 -11.32
C HIS A 77 3.32 -15.26 -10.81
N GLY A 78 3.90 -16.10 -11.65
CA GLY A 78 4.94 -17.05 -11.26
C GLY A 78 4.41 -18.47 -11.00
N CYS A 79 3.16 -18.61 -10.55
CA CYS A 79 2.48 -19.89 -10.33
C CYS A 79 1.44 -20.21 -11.42
N GLY A 80 1.41 -19.44 -12.52
CA GLY A 80 0.42 -19.62 -13.59
C GLY A 80 -0.88 -18.84 -13.40
N ASN A 81 -1.06 -18.16 -12.28
CA ASN A 81 -2.24 -17.36 -11.95
C ASN A 81 -2.16 -15.95 -12.52
N PHE A 82 -3.26 -15.22 -12.43
CA PHE A 82 -3.32 -13.80 -12.74
C PHE A 82 -3.15 -12.97 -11.47
N THR A 83 -2.59 -11.78 -11.62
CA THR A 83 -2.62 -10.74 -10.59
C THR A 83 -3.52 -9.62 -11.08
N ILE A 84 -4.51 -9.28 -10.29
CA ILE A 84 -5.42 -8.17 -10.56
C ILE A 84 -5.04 -7.04 -9.63
N GLU A 85 -4.92 -5.85 -10.16
CA GLU A 85 -4.40 -4.68 -9.44
C GLU A 85 -5.32 -3.49 -9.60
N ALA A 86 -5.53 -2.78 -8.51
CA ALA A 86 -5.93 -1.39 -8.52
C ALA A 86 -5.03 -0.58 -7.58
N PHE A 87 -4.83 0.72 -7.85
CA PHE A 87 -3.86 1.52 -7.13
C PHE A 87 -4.35 2.94 -6.85
N SER A 88 -3.84 3.53 -5.76
CA SER A 88 -3.95 4.94 -5.42
C SER A 88 -2.63 5.66 -5.72
N ASN A 89 -2.73 6.88 -6.25
CA ASN A 89 -1.56 7.71 -6.54
C ASN A 89 -0.85 8.21 -5.27
N THR A 90 -1.56 8.23 -4.13
CA THR A 90 -1.01 8.74 -2.86
C THR A 90 -1.58 7.95 -1.69
N ALA A 91 -0.79 7.08 -1.09
CA ALA A 91 -1.18 6.37 0.14
C ALA A 91 -0.39 6.90 1.35
N ALA A 92 0.63 6.18 1.81
CA ALA A 92 1.44 6.64 2.92
C ALA A 92 2.18 7.96 2.63
N SER A 93 2.34 8.33 1.35
CA SER A 93 2.85 9.67 0.98
C SER A 93 1.93 10.80 1.42
N SER A 94 0.61 10.61 1.47
CA SER A 94 -0.33 11.60 2.04
C SER A 94 -0.12 11.78 3.54
N TYR A 95 0.16 10.70 4.28
CA TYR A 95 0.47 10.80 5.70
C TYR A 95 1.85 11.44 5.93
N ARG A 96 2.83 11.12 5.09
CA ARG A 96 4.14 11.79 5.09
C ARG A 96 4.01 13.28 4.79
N TRP A 97 3.21 13.67 3.78
CA TRP A 97 2.92 15.05 3.47
C TRP A 97 2.30 15.78 4.68
N TYR A 98 1.34 15.16 5.38
CA TYR A 98 0.76 15.75 6.58
C TYR A 98 1.83 15.98 7.67
N ARG A 99 2.67 14.97 7.92
CA ARG A 99 3.80 15.10 8.87
C ARG A 99 4.72 16.26 8.48
N ASP A 100 5.09 16.34 7.22
CA ASP A 100 6.10 17.31 6.76
C ASP A 100 5.55 18.73 6.70
N THR A 101 4.24 18.90 6.49
CA THR A 101 3.56 20.20 6.35
C THR A 101 3.06 20.75 7.67
N PHE A 102 2.57 19.91 8.58
CA PHE A 102 1.83 20.35 9.77
C PHE A 102 2.47 19.93 11.10
N CYS A 103 3.48 19.07 11.12
CA CYS A 103 3.98 18.45 12.35
C CYS A 103 5.44 18.82 12.68
N ASP A 104 5.82 20.12 12.51
CA ASP A 104 7.18 20.57 12.85
C ASP A 104 7.50 20.41 14.33
N TYR A 105 6.54 20.66 15.21
CA TYR A 105 6.70 20.45 16.65
C TYR A 105 6.96 18.97 16.97
N GLU A 106 6.17 18.05 16.42
CA GLU A 106 6.34 16.61 16.64
C GLU A 106 7.68 16.10 16.08
N LYS A 107 8.13 16.65 14.94
CA LYS A 107 9.46 16.33 14.38
C LYS A 107 10.59 16.80 15.31
N LEU A 108 10.46 17.99 15.88
CA LEU A 108 11.44 18.52 16.83
C LEU A 108 11.51 17.70 18.11
N MET A 109 10.35 17.44 18.72
CA MET A 109 10.25 16.65 19.97
C MET A 109 10.75 15.23 19.78
N ALA A 110 10.40 14.56 18.66
CA ALA A 110 10.87 13.23 18.35
C ALA A 110 12.39 13.18 18.22
N LYS A 111 12.99 14.19 17.58
CA LYS A 111 14.46 14.30 17.45
C LYS A 111 15.14 14.45 18.81
N GLU A 112 14.57 15.25 19.72
CA GLU A 112 15.11 15.43 21.07
C GLU A 112 14.99 14.16 21.93
N GLN A 113 13.93 13.37 21.72
CA GLN A 113 13.65 12.15 22.48
C GLN A 113 14.27 10.89 21.84
N GLY A 114 14.79 10.97 20.61
CA GLY A 114 15.30 9.83 19.87
C GLY A 114 14.17 8.88 19.40
N GLU A 115 12.94 9.41 19.24
CA GLU A 115 11.76 8.69 18.78
C GLU A 115 11.47 8.95 17.28
N ASP A 116 10.56 8.14 16.68
CA ASP A 116 10.03 8.42 15.35
C ASP A 116 8.90 9.47 15.45
N PRO A 117 8.91 10.55 14.65
CA PRO A 117 7.82 11.52 14.62
C PRO A 117 6.43 10.90 14.41
N TYR A 118 6.35 9.79 13.69
CA TYR A 118 5.08 9.09 13.49
C TYR A 118 4.51 8.51 14.78
N ASP A 119 5.33 8.13 15.76
CA ASP A 119 4.83 7.63 17.04
C ASP A 119 4.12 8.73 17.82
N LEU A 120 4.67 9.95 17.82
CA LEU A 120 4.01 11.11 18.45
C LEU A 120 2.71 11.49 17.74
N ILE A 121 2.71 11.48 16.41
CA ILE A 121 1.50 11.78 15.62
C ILE A 121 0.44 10.68 15.85
N ASN A 122 0.82 9.41 15.89
CA ASN A 122 -0.09 8.30 16.17
C ASN A 122 -0.70 8.40 17.58
N LYS A 123 0.07 8.83 18.59
CA LYS A 123 -0.45 9.11 19.95
C LYS A 123 -1.53 10.23 19.90
N GLN A 124 -1.33 11.27 19.09
CA GLN A 124 -2.34 12.33 18.89
C GLN A 124 -3.59 11.80 18.17
N ILE A 125 -3.41 11.04 17.09
CA ILE A 125 -4.53 10.43 16.34
C ILE A 125 -5.41 9.58 17.25
N ALA A 126 -4.81 8.83 18.19
CA ALA A 126 -5.54 8.00 19.15
C ALA A 126 -6.46 8.82 20.08
N THR A 127 -6.21 10.13 20.27
CA THR A 127 -7.08 11.02 21.06
C THR A 127 -8.29 11.55 20.29
N SER A 128 -8.36 11.35 18.99
CA SER A 128 -9.50 11.72 18.16
C SER A 128 -10.44 10.53 17.99
N PRO A 129 -11.76 10.72 18.04
CA PRO A 129 -12.70 9.62 17.88
C PRO A 129 -12.71 9.12 16.43
N ILE A 130 -13.24 7.91 16.23
CA ILE A 130 -13.53 7.35 14.91
C ILE A 130 -14.42 8.33 14.14
N GLY A 131 -14.10 8.57 12.86
CA GLY A 131 -14.76 9.58 12.02
C GLY A 131 -14.24 10.99 12.25
N ALA A 132 -13.12 11.16 12.98
CA ALA A 132 -12.37 12.42 13.09
C ALA A 132 -13.24 13.65 13.42
N ASN A 133 -14.24 13.50 14.30
CA ASN A 133 -15.24 14.54 14.63
C ASN A 133 -15.96 15.13 13.38
N GLY A 134 -16.22 14.29 12.37
CA GLY A 134 -16.94 14.68 11.15
C GLY A 134 -16.05 15.25 10.05
N ILE A 135 -14.72 15.24 10.24
CA ILE A 135 -13.78 15.66 9.18
C ILE A 135 -13.51 14.47 8.27
N THR A 136 -13.57 14.70 6.97
CA THR A 136 -13.14 13.76 5.95
C THR A 136 -12.01 14.37 5.15
N PHE A 137 -10.97 13.59 4.88
CA PHE A 137 -9.89 13.95 3.97
C PHE A 137 -9.98 13.15 2.68
N LEU A 138 -10.01 13.84 1.56
CA LEU A 138 -9.85 13.23 0.24
C LEU A 138 -8.36 13.18 -0.09
N SER A 139 -7.80 11.98 -0.21
CA SER A 139 -6.35 11.75 -0.33
C SER A 139 -5.78 12.00 -1.74
N PHE A 140 -6.48 12.73 -2.60
CA PHE A 140 -6.14 12.93 -4.01
C PHE A 140 -5.06 13.99 -4.25
N LEU A 141 -3.99 14.01 -3.45
CA LEU A 141 -2.91 15.01 -3.56
C LEU A 141 -2.19 14.98 -4.93
N GLN A 142 -2.18 13.85 -5.61
CA GLN A 142 -1.65 13.68 -6.97
C GLN A 142 -2.71 13.17 -7.96
N GLY A 143 -3.96 13.58 -7.78
CA GLY A 143 -5.08 13.05 -8.53
C GLY A 143 -5.62 11.76 -7.93
N ALA A 144 -6.82 11.36 -8.32
CA ALA A 144 -7.43 10.08 -7.97
C ALA A 144 -6.97 9.00 -8.95
N GLY A 145 -6.60 7.85 -8.41
CA GLY A 145 -6.29 6.62 -9.14
C GLY A 145 -7.37 5.57 -8.97
N GLY A 146 -7.05 4.34 -9.35
CA GLY A 146 -7.85 3.15 -9.08
C GLY A 146 -9.31 3.25 -9.50
N ALA A 147 -10.20 3.12 -8.52
CA ALA A 147 -11.63 3.06 -8.77
C ALA A 147 -12.25 4.35 -9.36
N ARG A 148 -11.55 5.47 -9.26
CA ARG A 148 -12.06 6.82 -9.63
C ARG A 148 -11.05 7.64 -10.41
N ILE A 149 -10.46 7.11 -11.47
CA ILE A 149 -9.39 7.76 -12.24
C ILE A 149 -9.77 9.20 -12.62
N ASN A 150 -9.11 10.16 -11.98
CA ASN A 150 -9.27 11.58 -12.26
C ASN A 150 -7.99 12.34 -11.91
N GLY A 151 -7.13 12.58 -12.87
CA GLY A 151 -5.86 13.31 -12.67
C GLY A 151 -6.02 14.78 -12.24
N LYS A 152 -7.24 15.35 -12.33
CA LYS A 152 -7.54 16.73 -11.89
C LYS A 152 -8.06 16.80 -10.45
N ALA A 153 -8.39 15.67 -9.82
CA ALA A 153 -8.79 15.65 -8.40
C ALA A 153 -7.65 16.19 -7.52
N ARG A 154 -8.02 16.81 -6.41
CA ARG A 154 -7.05 17.35 -5.45
C ARG A 154 -7.44 16.97 -4.03
N GLY A 155 -6.42 16.88 -3.15
CA GLY A 155 -6.62 16.65 -1.72
C GLY A 155 -7.48 17.75 -1.10
N THR A 156 -8.41 17.36 -0.22
CA THR A 156 -9.38 18.28 0.35
C THR A 156 -9.79 17.81 1.74
N PHE A 157 -9.83 18.73 2.70
CA PHE A 157 -10.51 18.53 3.98
C PHE A 157 -11.94 19.04 3.89
N VAL A 158 -12.90 18.25 4.33
CA VAL A 158 -14.33 18.57 4.37
C VAL A 158 -14.84 18.40 5.80
N GLY A 159 -15.75 19.27 6.23
CA GLY A 159 -16.38 19.18 7.56
C GLY A 159 -15.62 19.87 8.68
N MET A 160 -14.65 20.74 8.38
CA MET A 160 -13.92 21.50 9.39
C MET A 160 -14.81 22.55 10.06
N THR A 161 -14.63 22.76 11.36
CA THR A 161 -15.30 23.75 12.19
C THR A 161 -14.28 24.51 13.05
N LEU A 162 -14.70 25.54 13.77
CA LEU A 162 -13.84 26.22 14.74
C LEU A 162 -13.37 25.31 15.89
N GLY A 163 -14.07 24.19 16.16
CA GLY A 163 -13.70 23.22 17.15
C GLY A 163 -12.74 22.13 16.64
N THR A 164 -12.35 22.16 15.35
CA THR A 164 -11.45 21.19 14.75
C THR A 164 -10.07 21.25 15.39
N ARG A 165 -9.58 20.11 15.88
CA ARG A 165 -8.24 19.98 16.46
C ARG A 165 -7.26 19.39 15.46
N LYS A 166 -5.98 19.60 15.66
CA LYS A 166 -4.91 18.99 14.86
C LYS A 166 -4.99 17.45 14.85
N ALA A 167 -5.34 16.86 16.00
CA ALA A 167 -5.54 15.41 16.13
C ALA A 167 -6.66 14.87 15.21
N ASP A 168 -7.73 15.66 15.04
CA ASP A 168 -8.85 15.31 14.18
C ASP A 168 -8.45 15.36 12.70
N MET A 169 -7.65 16.36 12.32
CA MET A 169 -7.09 16.46 10.96
C MET A 169 -6.14 15.31 10.67
N ALA A 170 -5.24 14.98 11.61
CA ALA A 170 -4.31 13.85 11.46
C ALA A 170 -5.06 12.52 11.29
N ARG A 171 -6.10 12.31 12.09
CA ARG A 171 -6.97 11.14 11.99
C ARG A 171 -7.71 11.09 10.66
N ALA A 172 -8.27 12.21 10.22
CA ALA A 172 -8.96 12.31 8.94
C ALA A 172 -8.06 11.96 7.76
N VAL A 173 -6.77 12.35 7.81
CA VAL A 173 -5.78 11.96 6.77
C VAL A 173 -5.60 10.44 6.73
N MET A 174 -5.40 9.81 7.89
CA MET A 174 -5.20 8.35 7.98
C MET A 174 -6.46 7.59 7.55
N GLU A 175 -7.64 8.01 8.01
CA GLU A 175 -8.93 7.45 7.60
C GLU A 175 -9.20 7.66 6.11
N GLY A 176 -8.91 8.84 5.57
CA GLY A 176 -9.11 9.18 4.15
C GLY A 176 -8.29 8.29 3.21
N ILE A 177 -7.06 7.98 3.60
CA ILE A 177 -6.23 7.00 2.87
C ILE A 177 -6.89 5.61 2.92
N CYS A 178 -7.39 5.19 4.08
CA CYS A 178 -8.09 3.92 4.22
C CYS A 178 -9.38 3.87 3.38
N TYR A 179 -10.14 4.96 3.33
CA TYR A 179 -11.37 5.02 2.50
C TYR A 179 -11.05 4.90 1.01
N GLU A 180 -9.98 5.53 0.51
CA GLU A 180 -9.56 5.37 -0.88
C GLU A 180 -9.12 3.92 -1.16
N MET A 181 -8.37 3.29 -0.26
CA MET A 181 -7.99 1.88 -0.40
C MET A 181 -9.20 0.94 -0.31
N TYR A 182 -10.20 1.26 0.51
CA TYR A 182 -11.45 0.50 0.56
C TYR A 182 -12.24 0.62 -0.76
N ASP A 183 -12.27 1.79 -1.37
CA ASP A 183 -12.91 1.98 -2.68
C ASP A 183 -12.24 1.10 -3.77
N ILE A 184 -10.92 0.92 -3.69
CA ILE A 184 -10.15 0.00 -4.54
C ILE A 184 -10.56 -1.46 -4.28
N ILE A 185 -10.55 -1.90 -3.02
CA ILE A 185 -10.97 -3.26 -2.63
C ILE A 185 -12.39 -3.53 -3.11
N ARG A 186 -13.31 -2.58 -2.92
CA ARG A 186 -14.68 -2.69 -3.41
C ARG A 186 -14.77 -2.80 -4.93
N ALA A 187 -13.91 -2.10 -5.68
CA ALA A 187 -13.88 -2.22 -7.14
C ALA A 187 -13.46 -3.62 -7.60
N GLU A 188 -12.54 -4.25 -6.88
CA GLU A 188 -12.12 -5.64 -7.11
C GLU A 188 -13.27 -6.60 -6.81
N GLU A 189 -13.90 -6.50 -5.64
CA GLU A 189 -15.05 -7.34 -5.25
C GLU A 189 -16.25 -7.18 -6.20
N ASP A 190 -16.60 -5.94 -6.58
CA ASP A 190 -17.68 -5.63 -7.52
C ASP A 190 -17.44 -6.24 -8.92
N SER A 191 -16.18 -6.50 -9.26
CA SER A 191 -15.79 -7.15 -10.50
C SER A 191 -15.85 -8.68 -10.43
N GLY A 192 -16.31 -9.22 -9.30
CA GLY A 192 -16.46 -10.66 -9.06
C GLY A 192 -15.21 -11.35 -8.53
N ILE A 193 -14.22 -10.56 -8.07
CA ILE A 193 -13.03 -11.09 -7.41
C ILE A 193 -13.38 -11.38 -5.96
N LYS A 194 -13.08 -12.60 -5.52
CA LYS A 194 -13.22 -12.99 -4.12
C LYS A 194 -11.96 -12.59 -3.35
N ILE A 195 -12.14 -11.88 -2.25
CA ILE A 195 -11.06 -11.55 -1.33
C ILE A 195 -11.32 -12.25 0.01
N ASP A 196 -10.51 -13.26 0.31
CA ASP A 196 -10.65 -14.06 1.54
C ASP A 196 -9.75 -13.53 2.67
N LYS A 197 -8.60 -12.98 2.31
CA LYS A 197 -7.61 -12.48 3.27
C LYS A 197 -6.77 -11.37 2.65
N ILE A 198 -6.38 -10.40 3.47
CA ILE A 198 -5.54 -9.28 3.07
C ILE A 198 -4.23 -9.34 3.84
N ARG A 199 -3.11 -9.40 3.13
CA ARG A 199 -1.77 -9.30 3.68
C ARG A 199 -1.24 -7.89 3.47
N LEU A 200 -0.74 -7.28 4.54
CA LEU A 200 -0.24 -5.91 4.51
C LEU A 200 1.27 -5.87 4.41
N ALA A 201 1.76 -5.16 3.39
CA ALA A 201 3.17 -4.83 3.20
C ALA A 201 3.38 -3.31 3.21
N GLY A 202 4.61 -2.89 3.50
CA GLY A 202 5.01 -1.48 3.51
C GLY A 202 4.96 -0.82 4.89
N GLY A 203 5.26 0.47 4.92
CA GLY A 203 5.49 1.21 6.17
C GLY A 203 4.29 1.30 7.11
N ALA A 204 3.06 1.25 6.58
CA ALA A 204 1.84 1.28 7.37
C ALA A 204 1.70 0.08 8.32
N ALA A 205 2.31 -1.06 7.98
CA ALA A 205 2.32 -2.27 8.83
C ALA A 205 3.00 -2.05 10.19
N LYS A 206 3.83 -1.02 10.32
CA LYS A 206 4.51 -0.67 11.58
C LYS A 206 3.60 0.04 12.58
N SER A 207 2.42 0.52 12.18
CA SER A 207 1.48 1.23 13.03
C SER A 207 0.29 0.35 13.41
N PRO A 208 0.21 -0.19 14.65
CA PRO A 208 -0.94 -0.98 15.11
C PRO A 208 -2.26 -0.21 14.97
N LEU A 209 -2.24 1.10 15.22
CA LEU A 209 -3.40 1.97 15.06
C LEU A 209 -3.91 1.97 13.62
N TRP A 210 -3.00 2.09 12.66
CA TRP A 210 -3.37 2.11 11.24
C TRP A 210 -3.84 0.74 10.76
N CYS A 211 -3.19 -0.33 11.22
CA CYS A 211 -3.62 -1.71 10.93
C CYS A 211 -5.04 -1.98 11.43
N GLN A 212 -5.36 -1.55 12.66
CA GLN A 212 -6.70 -1.69 13.21
C GLN A 212 -7.72 -0.86 12.42
N MET A 213 -7.39 0.39 12.07
CA MET A 213 -8.24 1.25 11.26
C MET A 213 -8.55 0.63 9.88
N MET A 214 -7.54 0.04 9.23
CA MET A 214 -7.73 -0.69 7.98
C MET A 214 -8.67 -1.89 8.16
N ALA A 215 -8.46 -2.70 9.20
CA ALA A 215 -9.32 -3.86 9.46
C ALA A 215 -10.78 -3.45 9.68
N ASP A 216 -11.00 -2.37 10.43
CA ASP A 216 -12.35 -1.86 10.74
C ASP A 216 -13.06 -1.32 9.49
N ILE A 217 -12.34 -0.55 8.64
CA ILE A 217 -12.91 0.06 7.43
C ILE A 217 -13.12 -0.97 6.34
N PHE A 218 -12.14 -1.87 6.11
CA PHE A 218 -12.21 -2.86 5.03
C PHE A 218 -13.14 -4.02 5.38
N LYS A 219 -13.43 -4.23 6.66
CA LYS A 219 -14.18 -5.39 7.18
C LYS A 219 -13.53 -6.73 6.83
N HIS A 220 -12.21 -6.71 6.71
CA HIS A 220 -11.37 -7.88 6.46
C HIS A 220 -10.27 -7.98 7.52
N PRO A 221 -9.90 -9.19 7.94
CA PRO A 221 -8.70 -9.39 8.75
C PRO A 221 -7.45 -8.92 7.99
N ILE A 222 -6.61 -8.12 8.65
CA ILE A 222 -5.33 -7.69 8.10
C ILE A 222 -4.23 -8.56 8.69
N GLN A 223 -3.52 -9.29 7.84
CA GLN A 223 -2.36 -10.09 8.21
C GLN A 223 -1.08 -9.28 7.98
N ILE A 224 -0.34 -9.04 9.06
CA ILE A 224 0.94 -8.33 8.99
C ILE A 224 2.03 -9.36 8.67
N LEU A 225 2.90 -9.04 7.71
CA LEU A 225 4.03 -9.89 7.37
C LEU A 225 5.14 -9.75 8.42
N GLU A 226 5.71 -10.85 8.88
CA GLU A 226 6.86 -10.85 9.80
C GLU A 226 8.09 -10.21 9.16
N ASN A 227 8.29 -10.45 7.86
CA ASN A 227 9.35 -9.83 7.08
C ASN A 227 8.79 -8.73 6.18
N GLY A 228 9.20 -7.49 6.43
CA GLY A 228 8.76 -6.32 5.64
C GLY A 228 9.31 -6.27 4.21
N GLU A 229 10.32 -7.09 3.88
CA GLU A 229 11.01 -7.08 2.58
C GLU A 229 10.42 -8.14 1.60
N ALA A 230 9.10 -8.19 1.51
CA ALA A 230 8.40 -9.14 0.66
C ALA A 230 8.85 -9.08 -0.81
N GLY A 231 9.22 -7.90 -1.33
CA GLY A 231 9.74 -7.75 -2.68
C GLY A 231 11.03 -8.54 -2.93
N CYS A 232 11.95 -8.54 -1.98
CA CYS A 232 13.20 -9.29 -2.06
C CYS A 232 12.97 -10.80 -1.91
N LEU A 233 12.01 -11.20 -1.08
CA LEU A 233 11.66 -12.62 -0.91
C LEU A 233 11.03 -13.23 -2.16
N GLY A 234 10.32 -12.43 -2.95
CA GLY A 234 9.62 -12.92 -4.14
C GLY A 234 10.40 -12.75 -5.44
N ALA A 235 11.58 -12.14 -5.37
CA ALA A 235 12.47 -11.98 -6.52
C ALA A 235 13.34 -13.22 -6.72
#